data_027b4da6bc48e1d1818e08ef886685da
#
_entry.id   027b4da6bc48e1d1818e08ef886685da
#
_cell.length_a   1.000
_cell.length_b   1.000
_cell.length_c   1.000
_cell.angle_alpha   90.00
_cell.angle_beta   90.00
_cell.angle_gamma   90.00
#
_symmetry.space_group_name_H-M   'P 1'
#
loop_
_entity.id
_entity.type
_entity.pdbx_description
1 polymer ?
#
loop_
_entity_poly.entity_id
_entity_poly.type
_entity_poly.pdbx_seq_one_letter_code
_entity_poly.pdbx_strand_id
1 'polypeptide(L)'
;MLLAAISITFASVSGAYHLDIQQLLALILRQENVPVQEQIVFWQIRVPRILAALFLGAALAGAGTTYQGMFRNPLVSPDILGVSAGAGLGACAAILWGLSIVYIQLYAFCGGLMVVAGVWLITRRVTRHDPILTLVLVGIALGTLCGAGISLIKTLADPYTQLPSITFWLLGGLSTVTLRDLCYAAPIILTGSLPLFFLRWRMNLLTLSDDEARSLGLNVTRLRFGLIVCATLITASTVAIAGIIGWVGLVVPHIARLLTGHNHQQLLPMAMCTGAILLLLTDTLARSIGTTEIPLGILTAFVGAPFFLFLLLRGGRQ
;
A
#
# COMPACT_ATOMS: atom_id res chain seq x y z
N MET A 1 0.27 21.32 0.40
CA MET A 1 1.05 21.64 1.61
C MET A 1 0.15 21.94 2.81
N LEU A 2 -0.76 22.92 2.74
CA LEU A 2 -1.65 23.28 3.86
C LEU A 2 -2.49 22.11 4.36
N LEU A 3 -3.14 21.37 3.45
CA LEU A 3 -3.97 20.19 3.80
C LEU A 3 -3.16 19.10 4.52
N ALA A 4 -1.92 18.85 4.11
CA ALA A 4 -1.04 17.89 4.77
C ALA A 4 -0.68 18.35 6.19
N ALA A 5 -0.35 19.65 6.37
CA ALA A 5 -0.07 20.19 7.70
C ALA A 5 -1.29 20.08 8.64
N ILE A 6 -2.47 20.43 8.14
CA ILE A 6 -3.74 20.28 8.90
C ILE A 6 -3.98 18.81 9.27
N SER A 7 -3.80 17.89 8.32
CA SER A 7 -4.00 16.46 8.57
C SER A 7 -3.01 15.91 9.60
N ILE A 8 -1.75 16.32 9.57
CA ILE A 8 -0.73 15.92 10.54
C ILE A 8 -1.07 16.47 11.95
N THR A 9 -1.44 17.76 12.03
CA THR A 9 -1.85 18.36 13.31
C THR A 9 -3.08 17.66 13.89
N PHE A 10 -4.09 17.41 13.05
CA PHE A 10 -5.29 16.69 13.45
C PHE A 10 -4.95 15.27 13.94
N ALA A 11 -4.10 14.53 13.21
CA ALA A 11 -3.65 13.21 13.60
C ALA A 11 -2.83 13.20 14.91
N SER A 12 -2.09 14.28 15.16
CA SER A 12 -1.30 14.42 16.39
C SER A 12 -2.14 14.68 17.63
N VAL A 13 -3.27 15.36 17.50
CA VAL A 13 -4.20 15.70 18.59
C VAL A 13 -5.22 14.58 18.82
N SER A 14 -5.79 14.02 17.73
CA SER A 14 -6.90 13.05 17.79
C SER A 14 -6.44 11.63 18.10
N GLY A 15 -7.28 10.88 18.81
CA GLY A 15 -7.05 9.47 19.17
C GLY A 15 -7.67 9.14 20.55
N ALA A 16 -7.55 7.89 20.98
CA ALA A 16 -8.10 7.41 22.26
C ALA A 16 -7.61 8.23 23.48
N TYR A 17 -6.38 8.74 23.44
CA TYR A 17 -5.86 9.70 24.41
C TYR A 17 -5.88 11.09 23.78
N HIS A 18 -6.66 12.04 24.30
CA HIS A 18 -6.70 13.40 23.80
C HIS A 18 -5.45 14.18 24.26
N LEU A 19 -4.73 14.78 23.28
CA LEU A 19 -3.67 15.76 23.56
C LEU A 19 -4.18 17.16 23.16
N ASP A 20 -4.02 18.12 24.03
CA ASP A 20 -4.36 19.50 23.70
C ASP A 20 -3.26 20.12 22.80
N ILE A 21 -3.62 21.14 22.01
CA ILE A 21 -2.67 21.82 21.11
C ILE A 21 -1.51 22.42 21.90
N GLN A 22 -1.76 22.93 23.13
CA GLN A 22 -0.72 23.45 23.99
C GLN A 22 0.27 22.37 24.45
N GLN A 23 -0.24 21.18 24.79
CA GLN A 23 0.56 20.01 25.14
C GLN A 23 1.39 19.54 23.93
N LEU A 24 0.80 19.53 22.73
CA LEU A 24 1.50 19.19 21.52
C LEU A 24 2.68 20.14 21.24
N LEU A 25 2.48 21.45 21.42
CA LEU A 25 3.56 22.44 21.29
C LEU A 25 4.65 22.23 22.34
N ALA A 26 4.26 21.97 23.58
CA ALA A 26 5.20 21.68 24.67
C ALA A 26 6.04 20.41 24.39
N LEU A 27 5.42 19.36 23.84
CA LEU A 27 6.10 18.13 23.43
C LEU A 27 7.09 18.34 22.29
N ILE A 28 6.72 19.12 21.27
CA ILE A 28 7.58 19.43 20.11
C ILE A 28 8.76 20.31 20.57
N LEU A 29 8.52 21.26 21.46
CA LEU A 29 9.55 22.16 22.04
C LEU A 29 10.37 21.50 23.14
N ARG A 30 10.09 20.23 23.49
CA ARG A 30 10.78 19.45 24.52
C ARG A 30 10.84 20.15 25.87
N GLN A 31 9.73 20.75 26.30
CA GLN A 31 9.65 21.39 27.62
C GLN A 31 9.70 20.31 28.72
N GLU A 32 10.42 20.62 29.80
CA GLU A 32 10.66 19.66 30.90
C GLU A 32 9.40 19.32 31.72
N ASN A 33 8.35 20.13 31.65
CA ASN A 33 7.14 20.00 32.47
C ASN A 33 6.04 19.11 31.85
N VAL A 34 6.34 18.35 30.76
CA VAL A 34 5.35 17.48 30.10
C VAL A 34 5.31 16.13 30.80
N PRO A 35 4.12 15.61 31.18
CA PRO A 35 3.99 14.29 31.77
C PRO A 35 4.61 13.18 30.93
N VAL A 36 5.25 12.20 31.58
CA VAL A 36 5.93 11.09 30.90
C VAL A 36 4.95 10.29 30.02
N GLN A 37 3.70 10.14 30.46
CA GLN A 37 2.68 9.44 29.66
C GLN A 37 2.41 10.14 28.32
N GLU A 38 2.33 11.46 28.28
CA GLU A 38 2.12 12.23 27.06
C GLU A 38 3.31 12.13 26.12
N GLN A 39 4.53 12.11 26.66
CA GLN A 39 5.76 11.89 25.89
C GLN A 39 5.76 10.50 25.23
N ILE A 40 5.39 9.44 25.96
CA ILE A 40 5.30 8.08 25.43
C ILE A 40 4.24 8.00 24.34
N VAL A 41 3.03 8.52 24.60
CA VAL A 41 1.93 8.50 23.62
C VAL A 41 2.32 9.22 22.35
N PHE A 42 2.95 10.39 22.45
CA PHE A 42 3.32 11.16 21.28
C PHE A 42 4.50 10.55 20.52
N TRP A 43 5.65 10.35 21.18
CA TRP A 43 6.90 9.97 20.52
C TRP A 43 6.98 8.47 20.18
N GLN A 44 6.40 7.59 21.01
CA GLN A 44 6.53 6.14 20.79
C GLN A 44 5.34 5.51 20.08
N ILE A 45 4.15 6.14 20.12
CA ILE A 45 2.95 5.61 19.51
C ILE A 45 2.53 6.44 18.30
N ARG A 46 2.33 7.78 18.47
CA ARG A 46 1.75 8.62 17.40
C ARG A 46 2.72 8.94 16.30
N VAL A 47 3.92 9.39 16.63
CA VAL A 47 4.91 9.78 15.61
C VAL A 47 5.25 8.62 14.67
N PRO A 48 5.56 7.39 15.14
CA PRO A 48 5.80 6.26 14.25
C PRO A 48 4.61 5.98 13.34
N ARG A 49 3.41 6.05 13.88
CA ARG A 49 2.16 5.76 13.17
C ARG A 49 1.83 6.81 12.11
N ILE A 50 1.99 8.10 12.42
CA ILE A 50 1.83 9.21 11.47
C ILE A 50 2.84 9.06 10.33
N LEU A 51 4.11 8.81 10.65
CA LEU A 51 5.16 8.61 9.64
C LEU A 51 4.86 7.38 8.78
N ALA A 52 4.42 6.28 9.39
CA ALA A 52 4.00 5.09 8.67
C ALA A 52 2.85 5.39 7.71
N ALA A 53 1.78 6.03 8.18
CA ALA A 53 0.63 6.37 7.35
C ALA A 53 1.01 7.25 6.15
N LEU A 54 1.81 8.29 6.37
CA LEU A 54 2.28 9.18 5.31
C LEU A 54 3.14 8.43 4.29
N PHE A 55 4.11 7.66 4.77
CA PHE A 55 5.09 6.99 3.93
C PHE A 55 4.49 5.83 3.14
N LEU A 56 3.71 4.96 3.81
CA LEU A 56 3.08 3.81 3.17
C LEU A 56 1.92 4.22 2.26
N GLY A 57 1.15 5.25 2.65
CA GLY A 57 0.09 5.80 1.81
C GLY A 57 0.64 6.40 0.50
N ALA A 58 1.74 7.17 0.57
CA ALA A 58 2.44 7.67 -0.60
C ALA A 58 2.94 6.52 -1.49
N ALA A 59 3.56 5.52 -0.88
CA ALA A 59 4.14 4.37 -1.55
C ALA A 59 3.09 3.54 -2.31
N LEU A 60 1.98 3.18 -1.65
CA LEU A 60 0.88 2.42 -2.27
C LEU A 60 0.22 3.18 -3.41
N ALA A 61 -0.01 4.49 -3.24
CA ALA A 61 -0.59 5.33 -4.29
C ALA A 61 0.35 5.47 -5.50
N GLY A 62 1.66 5.59 -5.26
CA GLY A 62 2.67 5.60 -6.31
C GLY A 62 2.72 4.29 -7.09
N ALA A 63 2.72 3.15 -6.39
CA ALA A 63 2.64 1.83 -7.00
C ALA A 63 1.35 1.67 -7.82
N GLY A 64 0.20 2.05 -7.26
CA GLY A 64 -1.10 2.02 -7.95
C GLY A 64 -1.13 2.86 -9.22
N THR A 65 -0.63 4.10 -9.16
CA THR A 65 -0.52 5.00 -10.33
C THR A 65 0.33 4.36 -11.44
N THR A 66 1.44 3.73 -11.05
CA THR A 66 2.35 3.05 -11.98
C THR A 66 1.67 1.87 -12.67
N TYR A 67 0.97 1.02 -11.90
CA TYR A 67 0.23 -0.10 -12.47
C TYR A 67 -0.87 0.37 -13.41
N GLN A 68 -1.68 1.35 -13.03
CA GLN A 68 -2.75 1.88 -13.88
C GLN A 68 -2.23 2.46 -15.19
N GLY A 69 -1.11 3.19 -15.16
CA GLY A 69 -0.45 3.69 -16.37
C GLY A 69 0.11 2.57 -17.26
N MET A 70 0.78 1.60 -16.65
CA MET A 70 1.40 0.49 -17.37
C MET A 70 0.37 -0.46 -18.03
N PHE A 71 -0.75 -0.72 -17.34
CA PHE A 71 -1.83 -1.58 -17.84
C PHE A 71 -2.85 -0.81 -18.68
N ARG A 72 -2.73 0.51 -18.80
CA ARG A 72 -3.69 1.39 -19.51
C ARG A 72 -5.13 1.17 -18.99
N ASN A 73 -5.25 0.85 -17.72
CA ASN A 73 -6.52 0.54 -17.11
C ASN A 73 -6.61 1.18 -15.71
N PRO A 74 -7.54 2.13 -15.52
CA PRO A 74 -7.67 2.83 -14.24
C PRO A 74 -8.23 1.94 -13.10
N LEU A 75 -8.68 0.72 -13.43
CA LEU A 75 -9.25 -0.23 -12.48
C LEU A 75 -8.22 -1.21 -11.89
N VAL A 76 -6.97 -1.10 -12.31
CA VAL A 76 -5.89 -1.98 -11.84
C VAL A 76 -5.34 -1.48 -10.51
N SER A 77 -5.17 -2.40 -9.57
CA SER A 77 -4.44 -2.19 -8.33
C SER A 77 -3.13 -2.98 -8.31
N PRO A 78 -2.18 -2.68 -7.43
CA PRO A 78 -0.97 -3.48 -7.25
C PRO A 78 -1.25 -4.96 -6.96
N ASP A 79 -2.42 -5.28 -6.40
CA ASP A 79 -2.83 -6.63 -6.01
C ASP A 79 -3.16 -7.54 -7.19
N ILE A 80 -3.34 -6.97 -8.40
CA ILE A 80 -3.71 -7.75 -9.60
C ILE A 80 -2.65 -8.80 -9.98
N LEU A 81 -1.39 -8.58 -9.57
CA LEU A 81 -0.31 -9.55 -9.74
C LEU A 81 -0.18 -10.51 -8.54
N GLY A 82 -1.09 -10.46 -7.57
CA GLY A 82 -1.12 -11.36 -6.43
C GLY A 82 -0.10 -11.04 -5.33
N VAL A 83 0.49 -9.84 -5.31
CA VAL A 83 1.51 -9.44 -4.31
C VAL A 83 0.98 -9.61 -2.89
N SER A 84 -0.20 -9.03 -2.59
CA SER A 84 -0.80 -9.08 -1.25
C SER A 84 -1.24 -10.50 -0.88
N ALA A 85 -1.72 -11.29 -1.84
CA ALA A 85 -2.06 -12.68 -1.59
C ALA A 85 -0.82 -13.53 -1.25
N GLY A 86 0.29 -13.33 -1.97
CA GLY A 86 1.56 -13.98 -1.68
C GLY A 86 2.14 -13.57 -0.33
N ALA A 87 2.09 -12.27 -0.03
CA ALA A 87 2.52 -11.73 1.25
C ALA A 87 1.65 -12.28 2.41
N GLY A 88 0.33 -12.33 2.20
CA GLY A 88 -0.61 -12.93 3.14
C GLY A 88 -0.33 -14.39 3.42
N LEU A 89 -0.06 -15.19 2.39
CA LEU A 89 0.29 -16.60 2.54
C LEU A 89 1.60 -16.77 3.35
N GLY A 90 2.62 -15.97 3.03
CA GLY A 90 3.89 -16.00 3.76
C GLY A 90 3.72 -15.64 5.23
N ALA A 91 3.00 -14.56 5.53
CA ALA A 91 2.71 -14.16 6.90
C ALA A 91 1.92 -15.20 7.67
N CYS A 92 0.86 -15.74 7.07
CA CYS A 92 0.04 -16.77 7.69
C CYS A 92 0.85 -18.03 8.01
N ALA A 93 1.76 -18.45 7.13
CA ALA A 93 2.66 -19.57 7.38
C ALA A 93 3.60 -19.29 8.57
N ALA A 94 4.17 -18.09 8.63
CA ALA A 94 5.05 -17.69 9.72
C ALA A 94 4.30 -17.63 11.07
N ILE A 95 3.06 -17.13 11.09
CA ILE A 95 2.21 -17.11 12.29
C ILE A 95 1.86 -18.54 12.73
N LEU A 96 1.50 -19.43 11.77
CA LEU A 96 1.21 -20.84 12.07
C LEU A 96 2.40 -21.53 12.73
N TRP A 97 3.62 -21.22 12.33
CA TRP A 97 4.84 -21.76 12.94
C TRP A 97 5.28 -21.04 14.21
N GLY A 98 4.50 -20.07 14.69
CA GLY A 98 4.80 -19.34 15.93
C GLY A 98 6.04 -18.45 15.86
N LEU A 99 6.42 -17.98 14.65
CA LEU A 99 7.62 -17.18 14.46
C LEU A 99 7.42 -15.74 14.97
N SER A 100 8.54 -15.09 15.32
CA SER A 100 8.49 -13.69 15.77
C SER A 100 8.06 -12.73 14.65
N ILE A 101 7.64 -11.51 15.04
CA ILE A 101 7.14 -10.48 14.12
C ILE A 101 8.10 -10.18 12.97
N VAL A 102 9.41 -10.19 13.23
CA VAL A 102 10.44 -9.95 12.21
C VAL A 102 10.40 -11.03 11.12
N TYR A 103 10.22 -12.30 11.50
CA TYR A 103 10.08 -13.38 10.54
C TYR A 103 8.74 -13.33 9.81
N ILE A 104 7.64 -12.93 10.48
CA ILE A 104 6.35 -12.72 9.82
C ILE A 104 6.50 -11.67 8.71
N GLN A 105 7.14 -10.55 8.99
CA GLN A 105 7.42 -9.51 8.01
C GLN A 105 8.31 -10.02 6.86
N LEU A 106 9.35 -10.79 7.17
CA LEU A 106 10.25 -11.36 6.16
C LEU A 106 9.54 -12.36 5.25
N TYR A 107 8.74 -13.27 5.82
CA TYR A 107 7.98 -14.26 5.07
C TYR A 107 6.90 -13.59 4.21
N ALA A 108 6.24 -12.55 4.72
CA ALA A 108 5.30 -11.74 3.95
C ALA A 108 6.00 -11.09 2.75
N PHE A 109 7.11 -10.41 2.98
CA PHE A 109 7.89 -9.76 1.92
C PHE A 109 8.34 -10.76 0.85
N CYS A 110 8.96 -11.86 1.26
CA CYS A 110 9.41 -12.90 0.33
C CYS A 110 8.23 -13.56 -0.41
N GLY A 111 7.12 -13.82 0.27
CA GLY A 111 5.92 -14.39 -0.33
C GLY A 111 5.34 -13.51 -1.44
N GLY A 112 5.26 -12.19 -1.21
CA GLY A 112 4.84 -11.24 -2.23
C GLY A 112 5.77 -11.22 -3.44
N LEU A 113 7.09 -11.18 -3.22
CA LEU A 113 8.08 -11.23 -4.29
C LEU A 113 8.04 -12.54 -5.09
N MET A 114 7.93 -13.68 -4.41
CA MET A 114 7.87 -15.00 -5.06
C MET A 114 6.67 -15.14 -5.99
N VAL A 115 5.50 -14.66 -5.59
CA VAL A 115 4.31 -14.72 -6.44
C VAL A 115 4.52 -13.89 -7.70
N VAL A 116 5.00 -12.65 -7.60
CA VAL A 116 5.23 -11.81 -8.78
C VAL A 116 6.35 -12.34 -9.65
N ALA A 117 7.41 -12.91 -9.07
CA ALA A 117 8.45 -13.60 -9.83
C ALA A 117 7.86 -14.80 -10.62
N GLY A 118 6.98 -15.57 -9.98
CA GLY A 118 6.24 -16.67 -10.64
C GLY A 118 5.35 -16.15 -11.79
N VAL A 119 4.59 -15.07 -11.55
CA VAL A 119 3.79 -14.42 -12.60
C VAL A 119 4.65 -14.04 -13.78
N TRP A 120 5.78 -13.37 -13.53
CA TRP A 120 6.69 -12.94 -14.58
C TRP A 120 7.31 -14.11 -15.35
N LEU A 121 7.78 -15.13 -14.64
CA LEU A 121 8.40 -16.32 -15.25
C LEU A 121 7.42 -17.10 -16.15
N ILE A 122 6.18 -17.28 -15.68
CA ILE A 122 5.14 -17.98 -16.46
C ILE A 122 4.77 -17.13 -17.67
N THR A 123 4.53 -15.83 -17.50
CA THR A 123 4.16 -14.92 -18.60
C THR A 123 5.21 -14.91 -19.71
N ARG A 124 6.50 -14.94 -19.37
CA ARG A 124 7.58 -14.99 -20.38
C ARG A 124 7.59 -16.26 -21.23
N ARG A 125 7.00 -17.35 -20.73
CA ARG A 125 6.90 -18.64 -21.48
C ARG A 125 5.67 -18.71 -22.37
N VAL A 126 4.68 -17.86 -22.13
CA VAL A 126 3.43 -17.80 -22.90
C VAL A 126 3.60 -16.77 -24.02
N THR A 127 3.91 -17.22 -25.25
CA THR A 127 4.23 -16.34 -26.39
C THR A 127 3.04 -16.06 -27.30
N ARG A 128 1.92 -16.77 -27.11
CA ARG A 128 0.76 -16.73 -28.04
C ARG A 128 -0.31 -15.68 -27.70
N HIS A 129 -0.22 -15.02 -26.54
CA HIS A 129 -1.24 -14.10 -26.04
C HIS A 129 -0.64 -12.72 -25.75
N ASP A 130 -1.49 -11.72 -25.63
CA ASP A 130 -1.10 -10.39 -25.18
C ASP A 130 -0.37 -10.48 -23.82
N PRO A 131 0.86 -9.92 -23.72
CA PRO A 131 1.65 -9.99 -22.49
C PRO A 131 0.94 -9.36 -21.26
N ILE A 132 0.15 -8.30 -21.48
CA ILE A 132 -0.59 -7.62 -20.40
C ILE A 132 -1.70 -8.54 -19.89
N LEU A 133 -2.50 -9.10 -20.79
CA LEU A 133 -3.57 -10.03 -20.44
C LEU A 133 -3.02 -11.26 -19.72
N THR A 134 -1.90 -11.80 -20.21
CA THR A 134 -1.25 -12.97 -19.59
C THR A 134 -0.77 -12.66 -18.17
N LEU A 135 -0.13 -11.49 -17.94
CA LEU A 135 0.28 -11.05 -16.61
C LEU A 135 -0.90 -11.02 -15.63
N VAL A 136 -2.03 -10.46 -16.06
CA VAL A 136 -3.24 -10.36 -15.23
C VAL A 136 -3.82 -11.75 -14.92
N LEU A 137 -4.00 -12.59 -15.94
CA LEU A 137 -4.59 -13.93 -15.76
C LEU A 137 -3.73 -14.82 -14.86
N VAL A 138 -2.41 -14.81 -15.05
CA VAL A 138 -1.48 -15.58 -14.20
C VAL A 138 -1.46 -15.00 -12.77
N GLY A 139 -1.51 -13.67 -12.64
CA GLY A 139 -1.60 -13.00 -11.33
C GLY A 139 -2.85 -13.42 -10.56
N ILE A 140 -4.02 -13.42 -11.21
CA ILE A 140 -5.28 -13.88 -10.63
C ILE A 140 -5.18 -15.36 -10.24
N ALA A 141 -4.65 -16.22 -11.10
CA ALA A 141 -4.52 -17.66 -10.83
C ALA A 141 -3.61 -17.94 -9.62
N LEU A 142 -2.42 -17.34 -9.58
CA LEU A 142 -1.49 -17.50 -8.44
C LEU A 142 -2.03 -16.84 -7.17
N GLY A 143 -2.69 -15.69 -7.28
CA GLY A 143 -3.37 -15.05 -6.16
C GLY A 143 -4.47 -15.92 -5.55
N THR A 144 -5.27 -16.58 -6.40
CA THR A 144 -6.30 -17.54 -5.96
C THR A 144 -5.69 -18.76 -5.28
N LEU A 145 -4.57 -19.27 -5.81
CA LEU A 145 -3.83 -20.36 -5.19
C LEU A 145 -3.30 -19.98 -3.79
N CYS A 146 -2.75 -18.77 -3.65
CA CYS A 146 -2.35 -18.23 -2.35
C CYS A 146 -3.54 -18.10 -1.40
N GLY A 147 -4.70 -17.62 -1.88
CA GLY A 147 -5.93 -17.55 -1.11
C GLY A 147 -6.40 -18.91 -0.60
N ALA A 148 -6.32 -19.94 -1.43
CA ALA A 148 -6.60 -21.32 -1.01
C ALA A 148 -5.62 -21.80 0.07
N GLY A 149 -4.31 -21.48 -0.07
CA GLY A 149 -3.30 -21.76 0.94
C GLY A 149 -3.57 -21.04 2.27
N ILE A 150 -3.97 -19.76 2.24
CA ILE A 150 -4.38 -19.01 3.44
C ILE A 150 -5.59 -19.69 4.11
N SER A 151 -6.58 -20.11 3.33
CA SER A 151 -7.76 -20.79 3.86
C SER A 151 -7.40 -22.13 4.51
N LEU A 152 -6.49 -22.89 3.92
CA LEU A 152 -5.97 -24.12 4.52
C LEU A 152 -5.26 -23.85 5.85
N ILE A 153 -4.38 -22.83 5.89
CA ILE A 153 -3.68 -22.44 7.12
C ILE A 153 -4.67 -22.04 8.21
N LYS A 154 -5.72 -21.26 7.88
CA LYS A 154 -6.76 -20.89 8.84
C LYS A 154 -7.51 -22.10 9.42
N THR A 155 -7.69 -23.16 8.61
CA THR A 155 -8.34 -24.40 9.06
C THR A 155 -7.45 -25.21 10.01
N LEU A 156 -6.12 -25.14 9.82
CA LEU A 156 -5.14 -25.84 10.65
C LEU A 156 -4.71 -25.06 11.89
N ALA A 157 -4.94 -23.76 11.90
CA ALA A 157 -4.51 -22.85 12.98
C ALA A 157 -5.29 -23.08 14.27
N ASP A 158 -4.60 -22.89 15.40
CA ASP A 158 -5.24 -22.87 16.71
C ASP A 158 -6.32 -21.77 16.79
N PRO A 159 -7.58 -22.12 17.14
CA PRO A 159 -8.69 -21.18 17.10
C PRO A 159 -8.60 -20.03 18.11
N TYR A 160 -7.83 -20.19 19.20
CA TYR A 160 -7.77 -19.23 20.30
C TYR A 160 -6.58 -18.27 20.19
N THR A 161 -5.49 -18.68 19.54
CA THR A 161 -4.23 -17.90 19.49
C THR A 161 -3.83 -17.53 18.06
N GLN A 162 -3.70 -18.50 17.16
CA GLN A 162 -3.16 -18.29 15.82
C GLN A 162 -4.21 -17.72 14.86
N LEU A 163 -5.44 -18.23 14.89
CA LEU A 163 -6.49 -17.79 13.97
C LEU A 163 -6.87 -16.31 14.16
N PRO A 164 -7.04 -15.79 15.40
CA PRO A 164 -7.20 -14.36 15.63
C PRO A 164 -6.02 -13.55 15.10
N SER A 165 -4.78 -13.97 15.38
CA SER A 165 -3.57 -13.28 14.93
C SER A 165 -3.48 -13.21 13.39
N ILE A 166 -3.76 -14.31 12.69
CA ILE A 166 -3.83 -14.37 11.23
C ILE A 166 -4.91 -13.42 10.71
N THR A 167 -6.09 -13.43 11.33
CA THR A 167 -7.22 -12.61 10.90
C THR A 167 -6.91 -11.13 11.05
N PHE A 168 -6.39 -10.70 12.19
CA PHE A 168 -6.00 -9.30 12.41
C PHE A 168 -4.87 -8.86 11.48
N TRP A 169 -3.88 -9.72 11.24
CA TRP A 169 -2.79 -9.39 10.32
C TRP A 169 -3.31 -9.18 8.88
N LEU A 170 -4.20 -10.05 8.40
CA LEU A 170 -4.80 -9.94 7.06
C LEU A 170 -5.71 -8.72 6.89
N LEU A 171 -6.30 -8.22 7.97
CA LEU A 171 -7.14 -7.00 7.93
C LEU A 171 -6.32 -5.71 7.79
N GLY A 172 -5.02 -5.76 8.05
CA GLY A 172 -4.11 -4.64 7.95
C GLY A 172 -4.33 -3.54 8.99
N GLY A 173 -3.25 -2.92 9.43
CA GLY A 173 -3.29 -1.85 10.43
C GLY A 173 -1.92 -1.26 10.71
N LEU A 174 -1.88 -0.12 11.40
CA LEU A 174 -0.65 0.56 11.78
C LEU A 174 -0.42 0.53 13.30
N SER A 175 -1.27 -0.15 14.07
CA SER A 175 -1.22 -0.17 15.54
C SER A 175 0.08 -0.77 16.11
N THR A 176 0.68 -1.71 15.38
CA THR A 176 1.90 -2.42 15.80
C THR A 176 3.17 -1.90 15.13
N VAL A 177 3.05 -0.92 14.21
CA VAL A 177 4.20 -0.41 13.46
C VAL A 177 5.08 0.47 14.33
N THR A 178 6.36 0.14 14.40
CA THR A 178 7.38 0.87 15.13
C THR A 178 8.28 1.69 14.21
N LEU A 179 9.03 2.65 14.78
CA LEU A 179 10.08 3.35 14.02
C LEU A 179 11.14 2.40 13.44
N ARG A 180 11.43 1.31 14.16
CA ARG A 180 12.38 0.29 13.70
C ARG A 180 11.89 -0.40 12.44
N ASP A 181 10.60 -0.78 12.37
CA ASP A 181 9.99 -1.38 11.18
C ASP A 181 10.08 -0.43 10.00
N LEU A 182 9.79 0.85 10.22
CA LEU A 182 9.94 1.88 9.19
C LEU A 182 11.39 2.04 8.72
N CYS A 183 12.36 2.03 9.63
CA CYS A 183 13.78 2.10 9.27
C CYS A 183 14.23 0.92 8.40
N TYR A 184 13.69 -0.27 8.59
CA TYR A 184 13.99 -1.43 7.75
C TYR A 184 13.26 -1.41 6.40
N ALA A 185 12.00 -0.98 6.39
CA ALA A 185 11.22 -0.93 5.15
C ALA A 185 11.52 0.31 4.29
N ALA A 186 11.88 1.45 4.89
CA ALA A 186 12.11 2.69 4.17
C ALA A 186 13.17 2.58 3.07
N PRO A 187 14.34 1.97 3.26
CA PRO A 187 15.30 1.80 2.18
C PRO A 187 14.73 1.02 1.00
N ILE A 188 13.97 -0.06 1.26
CA ILE A 188 13.39 -0.91 0.23
C ILE A 188 12.30 -0.15 -0.53
N ILE A 189 11.41 0.54 0.18
CA ILE A 189 10.36 1.35 -0.42
C ILE A 189 10.95 2.51 -1.23
N LEU A 190 12.01 3.15 -0.75
CA LEU A 190 12.70 4.23 -1.48
C LEU A 190 13.40 3.70 -2.74
N THR A 191 14.05 2.52 -2.68
CA THR A 191 14.65 1.90 -3.87
C THR A 191 13.61 1.55 -4.94
N GLY A 192 12.36 1.28 -4.56
CA GLY A 192 11.24 1.15 -5.49
C GLY A 192 10.69 2.50 -5.94
N SER A 193 10.49 3.45 -5.03
CA SER A 193 9.80 4.72 -5.31
C SER A 193 10.65 5.71 -6.12
N LEU A 194 11.95 5.80 -5.85
CA LEU A 194 12.84 6.72 -6.56
C LEU A 194 12.91 6.45 -8.07
N PRO A 195 13.11 5.20 -8.55
CA PRO A 195 13.05 4.93 -9.99
C PRO A 195 11.69 5.27 -10.59
N LEU A 196 10.57 5.00 -9.90
CA LEU A 196 9.25 5.38 -10.39
C LEU A 196 9.15 6.90 -10.58
N PHE A 197 9.66 7.67 -9.62
CA PHE A 197 9.66 9.12 -9.69
C PHE A 197 10.52 9.66 -10.85
N PHE A 198 11.70 9.10 -11.08
CA PHE A 198 12.58 9.50 -12.18
C PHE A 198 12.07 9.02 -13.56
N LEU A 199 11.37 7.88 -13.61
CA LEU A 199 10.82 7.32 -14.85
C LEU A 199 9.41 7.83 -15.18
N ARG A 200 8.81 8.69 -14.35
CA ARG A 200 7.42 9.16 -14.50
C ARG A 200 7.10 9.74 -15.87
N TRP A 201 8.06 10.40 -16.53
CA TRP A 201 7.85 10.93 -17.86
C TRP A 201 7.78 9.82 -18.93
N ARG A 202 8.53 8.72 -18.74
CA ARG A 202 8.47 7.55 -19.63
C ARG A 202 7.16 6.77 -19.50
N MET A 203 6.48 6.89 -18.37
CA MET A 203 5.16 6.28 -18.18
C MET A 203 4.12 6.88 -19.12
N ASN A 204 4.27 8.15 -19.55
CA ASN A 204 3.39 8.74 -20.55
C ASN A 204 3.53 8.04 -21.90
N LEU A 205 4.71 7.52 -22.25
CA LEU A 205 4.91 6.77 -23.49
C LEU A 205 4.25 5.37 -23.44
N LEU A 206 4.04 4.81 -22.25
CA LEU A 206 3.31 3.54 -22.09
C LEU A 206 1.80 3.69 -22.28
N THR A 207 1.28 4.91 -22.34
CA THR A 207 -0.14 5.15 -22.69
C THR A 207 -0.40 4.96 -24.19
N LEU A 208 0.63 5.06 -25.03
CA LEU A 208 0.60 4.75 -26.46
C LEU A 208 0.57 3.24 -26.70
N SER A 209 0.26 2.82 -27.91
CA SER A 209 0.42 1.41 -28.30
C SER A 209 1.88 0.95 -28.16
N ASP A 210 2.10 -0.35 -27.98
CA ASP A 210 3.47 -0.86 -27.78
C ASP A 210 4.35 -0.60 -29.02
N ASP A 211 3.77 -0.60 -30.22
CA ASP A 211 4.49 -0.35 -31.47
C ASP A 211 4.83 1.14 -31.63
N GLU A 212 3.92 2.04 -31.29
CA GLU A 212 4.19 3.47 -31.26
C GLU A 212 5.28 3.81 -30.23
N ALA A 213 5.19 3.25 -29.02
CA ALA A 213 6.20 3.48 -27.98
C ALA A 213 7.58 2.97 -28.42
N ARG A 214 7.65 1.82 -29.13
CA ARG A 214 8.90 1.28 -29.71
C ARG A 214 9.45 2.16 -30.82
N SER A 215 8.60 2.71 -31.68
CA SER A 215 9.03 3.63 -32.77
C SER A 215 9.66 4.91 -32.21
N LEU A 216 9.28 5.31 -30.99
CA LEU A 216 9.91 6.42 -30.24
C LEU A 216 11.19 5.99 -29.49
N GLY A 217 11.71 4.79 -29.74
CA GLY A 217 12.96 4.29 -29.16
C GLY A 217 12.82 3.69 -27.76
N LEU A 218 11.58 3.48 -27.26
CA LEU A 218 11.36 2.92 -25.93
C LEU A 218 11.47 1.39 -25.92
N ASN A 219 12.29 0.83 -25.06
CA ASN A 219 12.25 -0.61 -24.79
C ASN A 219 11.11 -0.92 -23.80
N VAL A 220 9.90 -1.10 -24.35
CA VAL A 220 8.66 -1.29 -23.57
C VAL A 220 8.79 -2.46 -22.60
N THR A 221 9.38 -3.59 -23.01
CA THR A 221 9.53 -4.78 -22.18
C THR A 221 10.42 -4.53 -20.95
N ARG A 222 11.57 -3.86 -21.17
CA ARG A 222 12.50 -3.54 -20.07
C ARG A 222 11.90 -2.52 -19.10
N LEU A 223 11.23 -1.48 -19.65
CA LEU A 223 10.59 -0.48 -18.82
C LEU A 223 9.48 -1.10 -17.99
N ARG A 224 8.59 -1.89 -18.61
CA ARG A 224 7.50 -2.58 -17.91
C ARG A 224 8.02 -3.51 -16.80
N PHE A 225 9.06 -4.27 -17.08
CA PHE A 225 9.72 -5.10 -16.06
C PHE A 225 10.23 -4.28 -14.88
N GLY A 226 10.98 -3.21 -15.15
CA GLY A 226 11.50 -2.32 -14.10
C GLY A 226 10.40 -1.71 -13.24
N LEU A 227 9.29 -1.25 -13.86
CA LEU A 227 8.13 -0.70 -13.16
C LEU A 227 7.44 -1.75 -12.28
N ILE A 228 7.28 -3.00 -12.78
CA ILE A 228 6.73 -4.11 -11.99
C ILE A 228 7.62 -4.39 -10.79
N VAL A 229 8.93 -4.51 -10.96
CA VAL A 229 9.87 -4.77 -9.85
C VAL A 229 9.78 -3.66 -8.80
N CYS A 230 9.85 -2.40 -9.23
CA CYS A 230 9.75 -1.26 -8.31
C CYS A 230 8.42 -1.24 -7.54
N ALA A 231 7.30 -1.37 -8.23
CA ALA A 231 5.99 -1.36 -7.61
C ALA A 231 5.76 -2.59 -6.71
N THR A 232 6.33 -3.75 -7.07
CA THR A 232 6.28 -4.96 -6.22
C THR A 232 7.09 -4.78 -4.93
N LEU A 233 8.31 -4.23 -5.01
CA LEU A 233 9.13 -3.92 -3.84
C LEU A 233 8.39 -3.00 -2.86
N ILE A 234 7.75 -1.95 -3.40
CA ILE A 234 6.93 -1.02 -2.62
C ILE A 234 5.78 -1.76 -1.93
N THR A 235 4.97 -2.49 -2.70
CA THR A 235 3.76 -3.13 -2.19
C THR A 235 4.09 -4.24 -1.21
N ALA A 236 5.05 -5.12 -1.53
CA ALA A 236 5.47 -6.20 -0.66
C ALA A 236 6.03 -5.70 0.68
N SER A 237 6.85 -4.62 0.65
CA SER A 237 7.38 -4.01 1.88
C SER A 237 6.28 -3.35 2.71
N THR A 238 5.33 -2.67 2.07
CA THR A 238 4.20 -2.05 2.77
C THR A 238 3.32 -3.11 3.44
N VAL A 239 2.95 -4.16 2.69
CA VAL A 239 2.13 -5.26 3.22
C VAL A 239 2.86 -6.03 4.32
N ALA A 240 4.18 -6.20 4.22
CA ALA A 240 4.97 -6.90 5.24
C ALA A 240 4.89 -6.24 6.63
N ILE A 241 4.82 -4.92 6.71
CA ILE A 241 4.79 -4.19 8.00
C ILE A 241 3.39 -3.77 8.46
N ALA A 242 2.49 -3.52 7.52
CA ALA A 242 1.15 -2.98 7.82
C ALA A 242 0.00 -3.96 7.51
N GLY A 243 0.31 -5.19 7.05
CA GLY A 243 -0.71 -6.10 6.55
C GLY A 243 -1.36 -5.60 5.26
N ILE A 244 -2.49 -6.18 4.88
CA ILE A 244 -3.14 -5.87 3.61
C ILE A 244 -3.97 -4.60 3.74
N ILE A 245 -3.51 -3.50 3.13
CA ILE A 245 -4.26 -2.24 3.00
C ILE A 245 -4.70 -2.11 1.55
N GLY A 246 -5.95 -2.48 1.29
CA GLY A 246 -6.54 -2.38 -0.05
C GLY A 246 -7.03 -0.96 -0.38
N TRP A 247 -7.54 -0.78 -1.61
CA TRP A 247 -8.20 0.42 -2.13
C TRP A 247 -7.35 1.67 -2.30
N VAL A 248 -6.32 1.92 -1.49
CA VAL A 248 -5.46 3.11 -1.60
C VAL A 248 -4.82 3.19 -2.99
N GLY A 249 -4.20 2.09 -3.44
CA GLY A 249 -3.57 2.01 -4.77
C GLY A 249 -4.55 2.05 -5.95
N LEU A 250 -5.84 1.84 -5.70
CA LEU A 250 -6.89 1.91 -6.73
C LEU A 250 -7.53 3.31 -6.78
N VAL A 251 -7.96 3.82 -5.63
CA VAL A 251 -8.78 5.03 -5.50
C VAL A 251 -7.95 6.30 -5.62
N VAL A 252 -6.79 6.34 -4.95
CA VAL A 252 -5.97 7.55 -4.90
C VAL A 252 -5.48 8.03 -6.27
N PRO A 253 -4.98 7.17 -7.16
CA PRO A 253 -4.59 7.61 -8.50
C PRO A 253 -5.75 8.22 -9.29
N HIS A 254 -6.97 7.77 -9.03
CA HIS A 254 -8.16 8.35 -9.67
C HIS A 254 -8.46 9.75 -9.14
N ILE A 255 -8.43 9.95 -7.82
CA ILE A 255 -8.56 11.28 -7.20
C ILE A 255 -7.47 12.22 -7.73
N ALA A 256 -6.23 11.75 -7.80
CA ALA A 256 -5.12 12.55 -8.30
C ALA A 256 -5.30 12.96 -9.77
N ARG A 257 -5.87 12.08 -10.62
CA ARG A 257 -6.21 12.42 -12.02
C ARG A 257 -7.25 13.53 -12.13
N LEU A 258 -8.21 13.58 -11.23
CA LEU A 258 -9.19 14.67 -11.20
C LEU A 258 -8.55 16.03 -10.85
N LEU A 259 -7.41 16.01 -10.13
CA LEU A 259 -6.70 17.23 -9.70
C LEU A 259 -5.64 17.70 -10.70
N THR A 260 -4.94 16.80 -11.37
CA THR A 260 -3.77 17.13 -12.22
C THR A 260 -3.86 16.60 -13.66
N GLY A 261 -4.94 15.89 -14.00
CA GLY A 261 -5.08 15.24 -15.31
C GLY A 261 -4.26 13.95 -15.43
N HIS A 262 -3.98 13.53 -16.67
CA HIS A 262 -3.43 12.20 -16.97
C HIS A 262 -1.90 12.19 -17.12
N ASN A 263 -1.23 13.36 -17.10
CA ASN A 263 0.22 13.44 -17.26
C ASN A 263 0.94 12.87 -16.03
N HIS A 264 1.64 11.75 -16.18
CA HIS A 264 2.34 11.06 -15.10
C HIS A 264 3.42 11.92 -14.42
N GLN A 265 3.94 12.95 -15.08
CA GLN A 265 4.89 13.87 -14.44
C GLN A 265 4.29 14.61 -13.26
N GLN A 266 3.00 14.96 -13.33
CA GLN A 266 2.25 15.64 -12.28
C GLN A 266 1.39 14.65 -11.47
N LEU A 267 0.84 13.65 -12.16
CA LEU A 267 -0.04 12.64 -11.57
C LEU A 267 0.65 11.81 -10.48
N LEU A 268 1.87 11.32 -10.73
CA LEU A 268 2.56 10.45 -9.77
C LEU A 268 2.86 11.17 -8.44
N PRO A 269 3.51 12.37 -8.43
CA PRO A 269 3.72 13.11 -7.17
C PRO A 269 2.41 13.48 -6.47
N MET A 270 1.38 13.88 -7.23
CA MET A 270 0.08 14.22 -6.65
C MET A 270 -0.59 13.00 -6.02
N ALA A 271 -0.53 11.84 -6.68
CA ALA A 271 -1.05 10.60 -6.12
C ALA A 271 -0.32 10.22 -4.83
N MET A 272 1.02 10.32 -4.80
CA MET A 272 1.79 10.05 -3.59
C MET A 272 1.39 10.99 -2.44
N CYS A 273 1.25 12.29 -2.69
CA CYS A 273 0.80 13.25 -1.68
C CYS A 273 -0.62 12.97 -1.19
N THR A 274 -1.54 12.68 -2.12
CA THR A 274 -2.94 12.38 -1.80
C THR A 274 -3.05 11.07 -1.02
N GLY A 275 -2.25 10.06 -1.39
CA GLY A 275 -2.21 8.77 -0.70
C GLY A 275 -1.69 8.89 0.73
N ALA A 276 -0.65 9.69 0.95
CA ALA A 276 -0.15 10.00 2.28
C ALA A 276 -1.25 10.60 3.17
N ILE A 277 -1.94 11.62 2.67
CA ILE A 277 -3.02 12.29 3.41
C ILE A 277 -4.20 11.35 3.66
N LEU A 278 -4.64 10.61 2.62
CA LEU A 278 -5.78 9.71 2.74
C LEU A 278 -5.52 8.61 3.78
N LEU A 279 -4.36 7.96 3.73
CA LEU A 279 -4.05 6.90 4.68
C LEU A 279 -3.89 7.45 6.11
N LEU A 280 -3.31 8.64 6.27
CA LEU A 280 -3.21 9.31 7.56
C LEU A 280 -4.59 9.64 8.16
N LEU A 281 -5.50 10.17 7.35
CA LEU A 281 -6.87 10.46 7.78
C LEU A 281 -7.63 9.18 8.11
N THR A 282 -7.49 8.13 7.30
CA THR A 282 -8.11 6.83 7.55
C THR A 282 -7.59 6.21 8.85
N ASP A 283 -6.28 6.27 9.10
CA ASP A 283 -5.69 5.80 10.35
C ASP A 283 -6.16 6.61 11.56
N THR A 284 -6.27 7.92 11.39
CA THR A 284 -6.80 8.78 12.47
C THR A 284 -8.25 8.45 12.80
N LEU A 285 -9.08 8.19 11.79
CA LEU A 285 -10.45 7.71 11.99
C LEU A 285 -10.48 6.34 12.68
N ALA A 286 -9.62 5.41 12.23
CA ALA A 286 -9.54 4.04 12.78
C ALA A 286 -9.38 4.00 14.30
N ARG A 287 -8.56 4.91 14.83
CA ARG A 287 -8.24 5.01 16.27
C ARG A 287 -9.11 6.02 17.05
N SER A 288 -10.03 6.70 16.38
CA SER A 288 -10.87 7.73 17.03
C SER A 288 -12.35 7.35 17.15
N ILE A 289 -12.85 6.39 16.35
CA ILE A 289 -14.27 6.06 16.26
C ILE A 289 -14.75 5.18 17.45
N GLY A 290 -13.89 4.31 17.96
CA GLY A 290 -14.29 3.33 18.96
C GLY A 290 -13.28 3.12 20.09
N THR A 291 -13.68 2.29 21.07
CA THR A 291 -12.79 1.82 22.14
C THR A 291 -11.76 0.79 21.63
N THR A 292 -12.10 0.10 20.56
CA THR A 292 -11.21 -0.82 19.83
C THR A 292 -10.85 -0.23 18.49
N GLU A 293 -9.60 -0.36 18.08
CA GLU A 293 -9.15 0.13 16.79
C GLU A 293 -9.77 -0.68 15.64
N ILE A 294 -10.31 0.03 14.65
CA ILE A 294 -10.86 -0.60 13.44
C ILE A 294 -9.71 -0.89 12.49
N PRO A 295 -9.56 -2.13 11.96
CA PRO A 295 -8.54 -2.43 10.96
C PRO A 295 -8.64 -1.54 9.72
N LEU A 296 -7.49 -1.09 9.21
CA LEU A 296 -7.45 -0.16 8.09
C LEU A 296 -8.04 -0.72 6.80
N GLY A 297 -7.86 -2.02 6.54
CA GLY A 297 -8.44 -2.68 5.39
C GLY A 297 -9.97 -2.58 5.34
N ILE A 298 -10.64 -2.60 6.50
CA ILE A 298 -12.09 -2.43 6.60
C ILE A 298 -12.47 -0.99 6.24
N LEU A 299 -11.81 0.00 6.85
CA LEU A 299 -12.14 1.42 6.60
C LEU A 299 -11.82 1.83 5.16
N THR A 300 -10.69 1.40 4.62
CA THR A 300 -10.35 1.69 3.22
C THR A 300 -11.34 1.05 2.25
N ALA A 301 -11.91 -0.11 2.56
CA ALA A 301 -12.96 -0.74 1.77
C ALA A 301 -14.28 0.03 1.87
N PHE A 302 -14.70 0.46 3.06
CA PHE A 302 -15.92 1.24 3.25
C PHE A 302 -15.88 2.61 2.56
N VAL A 303 -14.72 3.22 2.44
CA VAL A 303 -14.53 4.48 1.71
C VAL A 303 -14.31 4.23 0.21
N GLY A 304 -13.48 3.25 -0.11
CA GLY A 304 -13.01 3.01 -1.47
C GLY A 304 -14.07 2.40 -2.38
N ALA A 305 -14.81 1.39 -1.91
CA ALA A 305 -15.80 0.71 -2.75
C ALA A 305 -16.99 1.62 -3.15
N PRO A 306 -17.62 2.38 -2.24
CA PRO A 306 -18.69 3.32 -2.63
C PRO A 306 -18.18 4.44 -3.54
N PHE A 307 -16.99 4.98 -3.27
CA PHE A 307 -16.37 5.99 -4.13
C PHE A 307 -16.16 5.45 -5.55
N PHE A 308 -15.66 4.23 -5.67
CA PHE A 308 -15.44 3.59 -6.96
C PHE A 308 -16.75 3.35 -7.72
N LEU A 309 -17.79 2.86 -7.05
CA LEU A 309 -19.14 2.70 -7.65
C LEU A 309 -19.70 4.03 -8.13
N PHE A 310 -19.55 5.10 -7.34
CA PHE A 310 -19.96 6.45 -7.74
C PHE A 310 -19.24 6.92 -9.01
N LEU A 311 -17.95 6.63 -9.15
CA LEU A 311 -17.18 6.98 -10.34
C LEU A 311 -17.64 6.22 -11.58
N LEU A 312 -17.92 4.92 -11.45
CA LEU A 312 -18.46 4.12 -12.56
C LEU A 312 -19.80 4.65 -13.05
N LEU A 313 -20.67 5.05 -12.14
CA LEU A 313 -21.99 5.62 -12.49
C LEU A 313 -21.87 6.97 -13.20
N ARG A 314 -20.84 7.77 -12.89
CA ARG A 314 -20.57 9.04 -13.58
C ARG A 314 -19.90 8.86 -14.93
N GLY A 315 -18.96 7.92 -15.06
CA GLY A 315 -18.24 7.67 -16.31
C GLY A 315 -19.11 7.07 -17.43
N GLY A 316 -20.22 6.42 -17.11
CA GLY A 316 -21.17 5.89 -18.09
C GLY A 316 -22.10 6.95 -18.71
N ARG A 317 -21.93 8.24 -18.40
CA ARG A 317 -22.74 9.35 -18.94
C ARG A 317 -21.99 10.25 -19.95
N GLN A 318 -20.76 9.89 -20.31
CA GLN A 318 -19.97 10.50 -21.39
C GLN A 318 -19.80 9.50 -22.52
#